data_663676ecf2419c93d747f4d117d8c138
#
_entry.id   663676ecf2419c93d747f4d117d8c138
#
_cell.length_a   1.000
_cell.length_b   1.000
_cell.length_c   1.000
_cell.angle_alpha   90.00
_cell.angle_beta   90.00
_cell.angle_gamma   90.00
#
_symmetry.space_group_name_H-M   'P 1'
#
loop_
_entity.id
_entity.type
_entity.pdbx_description
1 polymer ?
#
loop_
_entity_poly.entity_id
_entity_poly.type
_entity_poly.pdbx_seq_one_letter_code
_entity_poly.pdbx_strand_id
1 'polypeptide(L)'
;MKVIRANSAGFCWGVERAIQVAREEARGGERTVYTDGPLIHNSQMMTALGREDIREVGNYQSASQLDLPQDNEKESVVVVRAHGISPTRRKYLKNLGLPFRDGTCPDVGIIAGKIKAHAERGYDVVI
;
A
#
# COMPACT_ATOMS: atom_id res chain seq x y z
N MET A 1 -21.64 -3.98 31.85
CA MET A 1 -20.44 -3.30 31.32
C MET A 1 -20.91 -2.20 30.39
N LYS A 2 -20.40 -0.96 30.52
CA LYS A 2 -20.73 0.15 29.62
C LYS A 2 -19.55 0.34 28.64
N VAL A 3 -19.81 0.23 27.34
CA VAL A 3 -18.84 0.48 26.29
C VAL A 3 -19.08 1.85 25.69
N ILE A 4 -18.05 2.69 25.62
CA ILE A 4 -18.10 4.00 25.02
C ILE A 4 -17.12 4.01 23.85
N ARG A 5 -17.62 4.27 22.64
CA ARG A 5 -16.80 4.44 21.44
C ARG A 5 -16.55 5.92 21.19
N ALA A 6 -15.29 6.30 20.95
CA ALA A 6 -14.97 7.67 20.56
C ALA A 6 -15.61 8.03 19.21
N ASN A 7 -16.00 9.29 19.04
CA ASN A 7 -16.60 9.75 17.78
C ASN A 7 -15.63 9.65 16.59
N SER A 8 -14.32 9.80 16.88
CA SER A 8 -13.22 9.69 15.89
C SER A 8 -12.62 8.29 15.80
N ALA A 9 -13.28 7.25 16.35
CA ALA A 9 -12.78 5.89 16.27
C ALA A 9 -12.86 5.39 14.82
N GLY A 10 -11.71 5.02 14.24
CA GLY A 10 -11.59 4.54 12.86
C GLY A 10 -10.14 4.49 12.42
N PHE A 11 -9.94 4.31 11.13
CA PHE A 11 -8.62 4.46 10.52
C PHE A 11 -8.23 5.93 10.42
N CYS A 12 -6.92 6.20 10.43
CA CYS A 12 -6.44 7.52 10.08
C CYS A 12 -6.68 7.79 8.58
N TRP A 13 -6.72 9.05 8.20
CA TRP A 13 -7.01 9.46 6.83
C TRP A 13 -6.05 8.84 5.77
N GLY A 14 -4.78 8.62 6.14
CA GLY A 14 -3.80 8.00 5.24
C GLY A 14 -4.10 6.54 4.96
N VAL A 15 -4.59 5.80 5.95
CA VAL A 15 -5.06 4.42 5.79
C VAL A 15 -6.35 4.38 4.98
N GLU A 16 -7.31 5.26 5.29
CA GLU A 16 -8.57 5.36 4.52
C GLU A 16 -8.31 5.68 3.05
N ARG A 17 -7.39 6.62 2.79
CA ARG A 17 -6.97 6.95 1.43
C ARG A 17 -6.38 5.74 0.68
N ALA A 18 -5.50 4.97 1.32
CA ALA A 18 -4.91 3.79 0.69
C ALA A 18 -5.98 2.75 0.31
N ILE A 19 -6.93 2.50 1.22
CA ILE A 19 -8.07 1.62 0.97
C ILE A 19 -8.91 2.15 -0.19
N GLN A 20 -9.19 3.45 -0.20
CA GLN A 20 -9.97 4.08 -1.26
C GLN A 20 -9.30 3.95 -2.62
N VAL A 21 -8.00 4.23 -2.71
CA VAL A 21 -7.21 4.06 -3.96
C VAL A 21 -7.30 2.62 -4.47
N ALA A 22 -7.15 1.62 -3.59
CA ALA A 22 -7.24 0.22 -4.00
C ALA A 22 -8.66 -0.14 -4.47
N ARG A 23 -9.70 0.33 -3.78
CA ARG A 23 -11.10 0.10 -4.16
C ARG A 23 -11.50 0.79 -5.45
N GLU A 24 -10.97 1.99 -5.71
CA GLU A 24 -11.21 2.70 -6.98
C GLU A 24 -10.66 1.92 -8.16
N GLU A 25 -9.48 1.30 -8.03
CA GLU A 25 -8.90 0.46 -9.08
C GLU A 25 -9.63 -0.90 -9.24
N ALA A 26 -10.17 -1.46 -8.16
CA ALA A 26 -10.97 -2.71 -8.20
C ALA A 26 -12.42 -2.49 -8.67
N ARG A 27 -12.86 -1.22 -8.77
CA ARG A 27 -14.26 -0.88 -9.05
C ARG A 27 -14.67 -1.41 -10.44
N GLY A 28 -15.85 -2.03 -10.48
CA GLY A 28 -16.39 -2.61 -11.71
C GLY A 28 -15.96 -4.06 -11.97
N GLY A 29 -15.04 -4.62 -11.17
CA GLY A 29 -14.57 -6.00 -11.32
C GLY A 29 -13.73 -6.25 -12.58
N GLU A 30 -13.30 -5.20 -13.27
CA GLU A 30 -12.52 -5.26 -14.49
C GLU A 30 -11.03 -5.54 -14.21
N ARG A 31 -10.57 -5.20 -12.99
CA ARG A 31 -9.17 -5.33 -12.58
C ARG A 31 -9.01 -6.11 -11.29
N THR A 32 -7.92 -6.87 -11.22
CA THR A 32 -7.42 -7.41 -9.96
C THR A 32 -6.37 -6.45 -9.40
N VAL A 33 -6.56 -6.03 -8.16
CA VAL A 33 -5.60 -5.16 -7.46
C VAL A 33 -4.63 -6.02 -6.67
N TYR A 34 -3.34 -5.88 -6.93
CA TYR A 34 -2.28 -6.51 -6.17
C TYR A 34 -1.59 -5.50 -5.24
N THR A 35 -1.32 -5.90 -4.01
CA THR A 35 -0.54 -5.12 -3.06
C THR A 35 0.73 -5.87 -2.66
N ASP A 36 1.85 -5.17 -2.61
CA ASP A 36 3.14 -5.74 -2.20
C ASP A 36 3.20 -5.84 -0.67
N GLY A 37 2.81 -6.99 -0.15
CA GLY A 37 2.48 -7.20 1.25
C GLY A 37 1.15 -6.53 1.64
N PRO A 38 0.78 -6.52 2.93
CA PRO A 38 -0.52 -6.00 3.34
C PRO A 38 -0.64 -4.51 3.06
N LEU A 39 -1.76 -4.09 2.45
CA LEU A 39 -2.06 -2.67 2.18
C LEU A 39 -2.02 -1.86 3.47
N ILE A 40 -2.55 -2.44 4.54
CA ILE A 40 -2.58 -1.92 5.90
C ILE A 40 -2.38 -3.04 6.91
N HIS A 41 -1.92 -2.71 8.12
CA HIS A 41 -1.74 -3.69 9.21
C HIS A 41 -3.05 -3.97 9.96
N ASN A 42 -4.05 -4.53 9.26
CA ASN A 42 -5.31 -4.98 9.84
C ASN A 42 -5.80 -6.22 9.08
N SER A 43 -5.67 -7.39 9.68
CA SER A 43 -5.99 -8.67 9.05
C SER A 43 -7.47 -8.80 8.67
N GLN A 44 -8.37 -8.28 9.49
CA GLN A 44 -9.80 -8.32 9.21
C GLN A 44 -10.15 -7.48 7.98
N MET A 45 -9.56 -6.27 7.88
CA MET A 45 -9.74 -5.43 6.70
C MET A 45 -9.08 -6.05 5.47
N MET A 46 -7.88 -6.63 5.58
CA MET A 46 -7.24 -7.34 4.46
C MET A 46 -8.09 -8.51 3.97
N THR A 47 -8.72 -9.26 4.89
CA THR A 47 -9.68 -10.32 4.53
C THR A 47 -10.90 -9.75 3.79
N ALA A 48 -11.43 -8.61 4.22
CA ALA A 48 -12.55 -7.95 3.54
C ALA A 48 -12.16 -7.49 2.13
N LEU A 49 -10.99 -6.86 2.00
CA LEU A 49 -10.45 -6.40 0.71
C LEU A 49 -10.18 -7.55 -0.26
N GLY A 50 -9.75 -8.72 0.25
CA GLY A 50 -9.57 -9.92 -0.57
C GLY A 50 -10.86 -10.40 -1.25
N ARG A 51 -12.03 -10.13 -0.66
CA ARG A 51 -13.34 -10.42 -1.26
C ARG A 51 -13.73 -9.39 -2.33
N GLU A 52 -13.03 -8.29 -2.40
CA GLU A 52 -13.21 -7.19 -3.37
C GLU A 52 -12.15 -7.25 -4.49
N ASP A 53 -11.52 -8.43 -4.73
CA ASP A 53 -10.40 -8.61 -5.69
C ASP A 53 -9.16 -7.74 -5.41
N ILE A 54 -8.96 -7.35 -4.16
CA ILE A 54 -7.74 -6.66 -3.69
C ILE A 54 -6.90 -7.69 -2.93
N ARG A 55 -5.84 -8.18 -3.56
CA ARG A 55 -5.08 -9.35 -3.12
C ARG A 55 -3.68 -8.97 -2.66
N GLU A 56 -3.30 -9.42 -1.48
CA GLU A 56 -1.94 -9.32 -1.01
C GLU A 56 -1.06 -10.34 -1.72
N VAL A 57 0.07 -9.88 -2.27
CA VAL A 57 1.10 -10.70 -2.89
C VAL A 57 2.48 -10.21 -2.46
N GLY A 58 3.45 -11.11 -2.43
CA GLY A 58 4.84 -10.77 -2.12
C GLY A 58 5.09 -10.35 -0.67
N ASN A 59 6.29 -9.86 -0.46
CA ASN A 59 6.76 -9.34 0.82
C ASN A 59 7.60 -8.10 0.58
N TYR A 60 7.06 -6.93 0.86
CA TYR A 60 7.71 -5.63 0.67
C TYR A 60 9.04 -5.47 1.43
N GLN A 61 9.29 -6.30 2.45
CA GLN A 61 10.53 -6.32 3.24
C GLN A 61 11.63 -7.15 2.58
N SER A 62 11.28 -8.02 1.66
CA SER A 62 12.23 -8.88 0.97
C SER A 62 12.58 -8.32 -0.42
N ALA A 63 13.75 -8.69 -0.93
CA ALA A 63 14.13 -8.43 -2.33
C ALA A 63 13.48 -9.42 -3.31
N SER A 64 12.62 -10.34 -2.82
CA SER A 64 11.99 -11.36 -3.65
C SER A 64 11.11 -10.74 -4.74
N GLN A 65 11.05 -11.43 -5.87
CA GLN A 65 10.11 -11.10 -6.94
C GLN A 65 8.67 -11.33 -6.45
N LEU A 66 7.74 -10.55 -7.00
CA LEU A 66 6.33 -10.82 -6.81
C LEU A 66 5.94 -12.05 -7.64
N ASP A 67 5.34 -13.01 -6.97
CA ASP A 67 4.66 -14.13 -7.64
C ASP A 67 3.24 -13.67 -7.96
N LEU A 68 3.09 -13.03 -9.11
CA LEU A 68 1.80 -12.57 -9.58
C LEU A 68 1.11 -13.74 -10.25
N PRO A 69 -0.11 -14.11 -9.84
CA PRO A 69 -0.91 -15.07 -10.53
C PRO A 69 -1.07 -14.64 -12.00
N GLN A 70 -0.86 -15.55 -12.93
CA GLN A 70 -1.14 -15.32 -14.35
C GLN A 70 -2.65 -15.40 -14.57
N ASP A 71 -3.36 -14.39 -14.14
CA ASP A 71 -4.78 -14.25 -14.40
C ASP A 71 -4.94 -13.51 -15.74
N ASN A 72 -5.10 -14.28 -16.81
CA ASN A 72 -5.19 -13.74 -18.17
C ASN A 72 -6.58 -13.14 -18.48
N GLU A 73 -7.52 -13.21 -17.54
CA GLU A 73 -8.91 -12.78 -17.76
C GLU A 73 -9.16 -11.33 -17.36
N LYS A 74 -8.34 -10.78 -16.47
CA LYS A 74 -8.50 -9.39 -15.99
C LYS A 74 -7.21 -8.61 -16.06
N GLU A 75 -7.31 -7.33 -16.36
CA GLU A 75 -6.18 -6.43 -16.17
C GLU A 75 -5.77 -6.40 -14.70
N SER A 76 -4.47 -6.25 -14.46
CA SER A 76 -3.92 -6.19 -13.10
C SER A 76 -3.31 -4.82 -12.84
N VAL A 77 -3.40 -4.35 -11.60
CA VAL A 77 -2.78 -3.11 -11.13
C VAL A 77 -2.07 -3.34 -9.80
N VAL A 78 -0.91 -2.73 -9.62
CA VAL A 78 -0.17 -2.79 -8.36
C VAL A 78 -0.40 -1.52 -7.56
N VAL A 79 -0.84 -1.66 -6.32
CA VAL A 79 -1.04 -0.55 -5.38
C VAL A 79 -0.02 -0.63 -4.25
N VAL A 80 0.72 0.47 -4.03
CA VAL A 80 1.65 0.60 -2.91
C VAL A 80 0.87 0.81 -1.61
N ARG A 81 1.31 0.13 -0.57
CA ARG A 81 0.75 0.17 0.78
C ARG A 81 0.80 1.57 1.43
N ALA A 82 -0.06 1.77 2.45
CA ALA A 82 -0.22 3.06 3.15
C ALA A 82 1.09 3.60 3.76
N HIS A 83 1.95 2.73 4.28
CA HIS A 83 3.22 3.11 4.90
C HIS A 83 4.38 3.31 3.91
N GLY A 84 4.11 3.19 2.61
CA GLY A 84 5.14 3.30 1.59
C GLY A 84 6.07 2.09 1.51
N ILE A 85 7.03 2.20 0.61
CA ILE A 85 8.06 1.19 0.32
C ILE A 85 9.38 1.88 0.03
N SER A 86 10.49 1.13 0.08
CA SER A 86 11.81 1.66 -0.26
C SER A 86 11.88 2.15 -1.73
N PRO A 87 12.76 3.10 -2.05
CA PRO A 87 12.97 3.55 -3.43
C PRO A 87 13.33 2.41 -4.39
N THR A 88 14.14 1.47 -3.94
CA THR A 88 14.54 0.28 -4.73
C THR A 88 13.32 -0.59 -5.04
N ARG A 89 12.47 -0.86 -4.04
CA ARG A 89 11.25 -1.65 -4.22
C ARG A 89 10.26 -0.94 -5.13
N ARG A 90 10.13 0.36 -4.99
CA ARG A 90 9.30 1.20 -5.88
C ARG A 90 9.74 1.12 -7.34
N LYS A 91 11.06 1.18 -7.60
CA LYS A 91 11.63 1.03 -8.94
C LYS A 91 11.32 -0.35 -9.52
N TYR A 92 11.49 -1.41 -8.71
CA TYR A 92 11.15 -2.76 -9.11
C TYR A 92 9.66 -2.88 -9.52
N LEU A 93 8.74 -2.42 -8.67
CA LEU A 93 7.29 -2.50 -8.97
C LEU A 93 6.91 -1.74 -10.24
N LYS A 94 7.50 -0.56 -10.46
CA LYS A 94 7.28 0.20 -11.71
C LYS A 94 7.77 -0.52 -12.95
N ASN A 95 8.81 -1.35 -12.82
CA ASN A 95 9.40 -2.09 -13.95
C ASN A 95 8.66 -3.41 -14.26
N LEU A 96 7.63 -3.77 -13.51
CA LEU A 96 6.81 -4.96 -13.79
C LEU A 96 5.96 -4.85 -15.06
N GLY A 97 5.84 -3.65 -15.63
CA GLY A 97 5.00 -3.39 -16.82
C GLY A 97 3.51 -3.32 -16.52
N LEU A 98 3.11 -3.40 -15.25
CA LEU A 98 1.72 -3.25 -14.81
C LEU A 98 1.40 -1.80 -14.46
N PRO A 99 0.14 -1.36 -14.59
CA PRO A 99 -0.33 -0.12 -14.00
C PRO A 99 0.06 -0.05 -12.52
N PHE A 100 0.53 1.11 -12.08
CA PHE A 100 1.06 1.33 -10.75
C PHE A 100 0.35 2.50 -10.08
N ARG A 101 -0.13 2.30 -8.86
CA ARG A 101 -0.76 3.33 -8.02
C ARG A 101 -0.06 3.44 -6.69
N ASP A 102 0.07 4.66 -6.22
CA ASP A 102 0.74 4.95 -4.96
C ASP A 102 -0.28 5.23 -3.84
N GLY A 103 -0.47 4.24 -2.98
CA GLY A 103 -1.28 4.35 -1.77
C GLY A 103 -0.55 4.95 -0.58
N THR A 104 0.73 5.31 -0.69
CA THR A 104 1.51 5.88 0.42
C THR A 104 0.81 7.10 1.01
N CYS A 105 0.69 7.14 2.33
CA CYS A 105 0.19 8.30 3.04
C CYS A 105 1.10 9.52 2.74
N PRO A 106 0.54 10.66 2.33
CA PRO A 106 1.33 11.86 2.07
C PRO A 106 2.18 12.32 3.25
N ASP A 107 1.71 12.17 4.49
CA ASP A 107 2.50 12.51 5.68
C ASP A 107 3.74 11.63 5.81
N VAL A 108 3.63 10.34 5.51
CA VAL A 108 4.78 9.42 5.44
C VAL A 108 5.75 9.86 4.34
N GLY A 109 5.23 10.27 3.19
CA GLY A 109 6.03 10.81 2.09
C GLY A 109 6.80 12.07 2.49
N ILE A 110 6.17 13.00 3.19
CA ILE A 110 6.78 14.23 3.71
C ILE A 110 7.89 13.90 4.71
N ILE A 111 7.64 12.99 5.66
CA ILE A 111 8.63 12.56 6.66
C ILE A 111 9.83 11.93 5.95
N ALA A 112 9.61 11.00 5.03
CA ALA A 112 10.68 10.36 4.27
C ALA A 112 11.52 11.38 3.48
N GLY A 113 10.88 12.37 2.87
CA GLY A 113 11.56 13.47 2.17
C GLY A 113 12.43 14.31 3.10
N LYS A 114 11.95 14.65 4.30
CA LYS A 114 12.72 15.38 5.32
C LYS A 114 13.92 14.57 5.80
N ILE A 115 13.73 13.28 6.09
CA ILE A 115 14.82 12.37 6.50
C ILE A 115 15.91 12.37 5.42
N LYS A 116 15.54 12.14 4.17
CA LYS A 116 16.47 12.13 3.05
C LYS A 116 17.26 13.43 2.94
N ALA A 117 16.56 14.58 2.96
CA ALA A 117 17.20 15.90 2.83
C ALA A 117 18.18 16.21 3.97
N HIS A 118 17.94 15.72 5.19
CA HIS A 118 18.87 15.90 6.31
C HIS A 118 20.05 14.93 6.24
N ALA A 119 19.81 13.66 5.87
CA ALA A 119 20.88 12.69 5.68
C ALA A 119 21.84 13.10 4.56
N GLU A 120 21.36 13.66 3.45
CA GLU A 120 22.19 14.20 2.36
C GLU A 120 23.06 15.39 2.80
N ARG A 121 22.70 16.07 3.88
CA ARG A 121 23.51 17.14 4.50
C ARG A 121 24.48 16.64 5.57
N GLY A 122 24.56 15.32 5.79
CA GLY A 122 25.44 14.70 6.78
C GLY A 122 24.91 14.70 8.21
N TYR A 123 23.60 14.93 8.42
CA TYR A 123 22.99 14.80 9.74
C TYR A 123 22.61 13.35 10.04
N ASP A 124 22.83 12.92 11.27
CA ASP A 124 22.23 11.71 11.80
C ASP A 124 20.75 11.97 12.09
N VAL A 125 19.88 11.10 11.59
CA VAL A 125 18.44 11.23 11.76
C VAL A 125 17.93 10.15 12.70
N VAL A 126 17.28 10.57 13.79
CA VAL A 126 16.60 9.66 14.75
C VAL A 126 15.08 9.75 14.50
N ILE A 127 14.43 8.58 14.44
CA ILE A 127 12.97 8.45 14.22
C ILE A 127 12.35 7.77 15.44
#